data_f3ec634c484bf6104f7269628d8e7f8e
#
_entry.id   f3ec634c484bf6104f7269628d8e7f8e
#
_cell.length_a   1.000
_cell.length_b   1.000
_cell.length_c   1.000
_cell.angle_alpha   90.00
_cell.angle_beta   90.00
_cell.angle_gamma   90.00
#
_symmetry.space_group_name_H-M   'P 1'
#
loop_
_entity.id
_entity.type
_entity.pdbx_description
1 polymer ?
#
loop_
_entity_poly.entity_id
_entity_poly.type
_entity_poly.pdbx_seq_one_letter_code
_entity_poly.pdbx_strand_id
1 'polypeptide(L)'
;THTLPTDITRRTFIHRSAGALAASTGLLAHAQAEPENTYGVQTPELRSRAEVHAVLGKAPKPAADASLRPLTILFAGGAKDHPPRSHSHDVLPKRWKVLLGGVGPGDEALTNMYRPQVEADRALINAGSPHVTALSTLEWPTEEQFAAADVIMLYQHPKCLSDAKHQQQIEAFLNRGGGLVLSHYVLWNSSPTLADLLGLAKGKDSHYKHKVITLKLPEPRHPIMHGLPDTFTLADECFWHLQGDRSKITSLATSDETVGDKVSAEPIIWAHEHGKGRVVASTLGHFDWTFDDPFFRTILLRGIAWAAGESPYRFDPLILRGIPLKD
;
A
#
# COMPACT_ATOMS: atom_id res chain seq x y z
N THR A 1 7.88 -54.96 51.57
CA THR A 1 6.95 -55.43 52.62
C THR A 1 5.69 -54.62 52.65
N HIS A 2 4.60 -55.33 52.44
CA HIS A 2 3.21 -55.11 52.77
C HIS A 2 2.44 -54.08 51.91
N THR A 3 1.70 -54.57 51.01
CA THR A 3 0.38 -55.26 50.98
C THR A 3 -0.79 -54.30 50.91
N LEU A 4 -1.51 -54.44 49.79
CA LEU A 4 -2.92 -54.04 49.60
C LEU A 4 -3.86 -54.77 50.63
N PRO A 5 -5.09 -54.34 50.81
CA PRO A 5 -6.20 -54.94 50.11
C PRO A 5 -7.32 -53.94 49.72
N THR A 6 -8.00 -54.11 48.54
CA THR A 6 -9.35 -54.75 48.33
C THR A 6 -10.47 -54.22 49.24
N ASP A 7 -11.65 -53.88 48.89
CA ASP A 7 -12.61 -54.40 47.94
C ASP A 7 -13.96 -53.58 47.99
N ILE A 8 -14.69 -53.57 46.87
CA ILE A 8 -16.15 -53.72 46.69
C ILE A 8 -17.11 -52.69 47.31
N THR A 9 -17.95 -52.01 46.58
CA THR A 9 -19.30 -52.45 46.19
C THR A 9 -20.02 -51.54 45.21
N ARG A 10 -20.62 -52.16 44.20
CA ARG A 10 -21.65 -51.59 43.32
C ARG A 10 -22.89 -51.23 44.14
N ARG A 11 -23.47 -50.06 43.83
CA ARG A 11 -24.92 -49.85 43.96
C ARG A 11 -25.44 -49.05 42.76
N THR A 12 -26.22 -49.75 41.97
CA THR A 12 -27.09 -49.28 40.89
C THR A 12 -28.17 -48.40 41.49
N PHE A 13 -28.33 -47.16 40.98
CA PHE A 13 -29.56 -46.43 41.14
C PHE A 13 -30.04 -45.92 39.79
N ILE A 14 -31.12 -46.54 39.35
CA ILE A 14 -31.91 -46.10 38.22
C ILE A 14 -32.79 -44.96 38.69
N HIS A 15 -32.66 -43.77 38.17
CA HIS A 15 -33.73 -42.78 38.18
C HIS A 15 -33.94 -42.21 36.80
N ARG A 16 -35.15 -42.43 36.29
CA ARG A 16 -35.78 -41.77 35.17
C ARG A 16 -35.84 -40.28 35.46
N SER A 17 -35.43 -39.46 34.51
CA SER A 17 -35.83 -38.07 34.45
C SER A 17 -35.96 -37.62 33.04
N ALA A 18 -37.06 -37.02 32.76
CA ALA A 18 -37.58 -36.54 31.49
C ALA A 18 -36.63 -35.56 30.79
N GLY A 19 -36.65 -35.63 29.50
CA GLY A 19 -35.95 -34.72 28.63
C GLY A 19 -36.43 -33.26 28.77
N ALA A 20 -35.48 -32.37 28.92
CA ALA A 20 -35.64 -30.96 28.55
C ALA A 20 -34.60 -30.68 27.48
N LEU A 21 -35.08 -30.56 26.21
CA LEU A 21 -34.31 -29.95 25.12
C LEU A 21 -34.11 -28.48 25.49
N ALA A 22 -32.96 -28.12 26.02
CA ALA A 22 -32.55 -26.75 26.09
C ALA A 22 -31.99 -26.39 24.71
N ALA A 23 -32.80 -25.65 23.93
CA ALA A 23 -32.31 -24.97 22.74
C ALA A 23 -31.27 -23.92 23.18
N SER A 24 -30.00 -24.25 23.03
CA SER A 24 -28.93 -23.28 23.13
C SER A 24 -29.00 -22.37 21.88
N THR A 25 -29.75 -21.27 22.02
CA THR A 25 -29.57 -20.12 21.13
C THR A 25 -28.18 -19.59 21.37
N GLY A 26 -27.23 -20.07 20.56
CA GLY A 26 -25.91 -19.47 20.48
C GLY A 26 -26.07 -18.03 20.00
N LEU A 27 -26.01 -17.08 20.93
CA LEU A 27 -25.70 -15.71 20.58
C LEU A 27 -24.31 -15.75 19.94
N LEU A 28 -24.27 -15.73 18.62
CA LEU A 28 -23.11 -15.26 17.87
C LEU A 28 -22.92 -13.80 18.30
N ALA A 29 -22.05 -13.59 19.30
CA ALA A 29 -21.53 -12.27 19.58
C ALA A 29 -20.87 -11.82 18.27
N HIS A 30 -21.54 -10.97 17.50
CA HIS A 30 -20.91 -10.19 16.48
C HIS A 30 -19.89 -9.34 17.23
N ALA A 31 -18.61 -9.72 17.13
CA ALA A 31 -17.55 -8.82 17.51
C ALA A 31 -17.80 -7.55 16.70
N GLN A 32 -18.30 -6.52 17.35
CA GLN A 32 -18.43 -5.21 16.74
C GLN A 32 -17.00 -4.81 16.39
N ALA A 33 -16.74 -4.67 15.10
CA ALA A 33 -15.48 -4.12 14.64
C ALA A 33 -15.30 -2.75 15.33
N GLU A 34 -14.13 -2.52 15.89
CA GLU A 34 -13.80 -1.22 16.48
C GLU A 34 -14.15 -0.12 15.47
N PRO A 35 -14.77 1.00 15.90
CA PRO A 35 -15.16 2.05 14.98
C PRO A 35 -13.92 2.58 14.27
N GLU A 36 -14.01 2.65 12.95
CA GLU A 36 -12.97 3.19 12.10
C GLU A 36 -12.70 4.66 12.46
N ASN A 37 -11.48 4.99 12.85
CA ASN A 37 -11.12 6.39 13.07
C ASN A 37 -10.80 7.05 11.73
N THR A 38 -11.73 7.83 11.22
CA THR A 38 -11.60 8.52 9.93
C THR A 38 -11.01 9.92 10.07
N TYR A 39 -10.66 10.37 11.27
CA TYR A 39 -10.19 11.74 11.55
C TYR A 39 -11.12 12.82 10.98
N GLY A 40 -12.43 12.55 10.92
CA GLY A 40 -13.44 13.44 10.37
C GLY A 40 -13.57 13.41 8.85
N VAL A 41 -12.81 12.56 8.15
CA VAL A 41 -12.95 12.36 6.70
C VAL A 41 -13.98 11.27 6.43
N GLN A 42 -14.91 11.55 5.54
CA GLN A 42 -15.88 10.52 5.12
C GLN A 42 -15.20 9.51 4.20
N THR A 43 -15.52 8.23 4.40
CA THR A 43 -15.12 7.16 3.47
C THR A 43 -15.61 7.52 2.07
N PRO A 44 -14.72 7.55 1.05
CA PRO A 44 -15.11 7.98 -0.29
C PRO A 44 -16.08 6.99 -0.95
N GLU A 45 -16.91 7.51 -1.84
CA GLU A 45 -17.66 6.66 -2.74
C GLU A 45 -16.73 5.85 -3.63
N LEU A 46 -17.17 4.65 -4.01
CA LEU A 46 -16.46 3.83 -4.96
C LEU A 46 -16.48 4.48 -6.35
N ARG A 47 -15.41 4.33 -7.09
CA ARG A 47 -15.39 4.72 -8.51
C ARG A 47 -16.24 3.77 -9.34
N SER A 48 -16.85 4.31 -10.39
CA SER A 48 -17.60 3.48 -11.32
C SER A 48 -16.68 2.63 -12.20
N ARG A 49 -17.12 1.47 -12.57
CA ARG A 49 -16.41 0.59 -13.50
C ARG A 49 -16.16 1.28 -14.84
N ALA A 50 -17.14 2.02 -15.36
CA ALA A 50 -17.03 2.76 -16.61
C ALA A 50 -15.93 3.83 -16.57
N GLU A 51 -15.83 4.60 -15.47
CA GLU A 51 -14.78 5.60 -15.25
C GLU A 51 -13.38 5.00 -15.28
N VAL A 52 -13.19 3.88 -14.56
CA VAL A 52 -11.89 3.22 -14.50
C VAL A 52 -11.50 2.57 -15.83
N HIS A 53 -12.44 1.92 -16.51
CA HIS A 53 -12.19 1.37 -17.85
C HIS A 53 -11.86 2.46 -18.87
N ALA A 54 -12.46 3.65 -18.78
CA ALA A 54 -12.12 4.78 -19.63
C ALA A 54 -10.67 5.27 -19.42
N VAL A 55 -10.15 5.18 -18.20
CA VAL A 55 -8.72 5.47 -17.91
C VAL A 55 -7.81 4.39 -18.49
N LEU A 56 -8.08 3.13 -18.17
CA LEU A 56 -7.24 2.01 -18.60
C LEU A 56 -7.26 1.79 -20.10
N GLY A 57 -8.40 2.06 -20.76
CA GLY A 57 -8.56 1.94 -22.21
C GLY A 57 -7.72 2.94 -23.03
N LYS A 58 -7.22 4.01 -22.42
CA LYS A 58 -6.32 4.97 -23.07
C LYS A 58 -4.85 4.52 -23.02
N ALA A 59 -4.51 3.61 -22.11
CA ALA A 59 -3.14 3.15 -21.96
C ALA A 59 -2.73 2.24 -23.13
N PRO A 60 -1.45 2.28 -23.56
CA PRO A 60 -0.90 1.27 -24.44
C PRO A 60 -1.06 -0.12 -23.84
N LYS A 61 -1.31 -1.10 -24.69
CA LYS A 61 -1.37 -2.50 -24.21
C LYS A 61 -0.03 -2.89 -23.59
N PRO A 62 -0.03 -3.61 -22.45
CA PRO A 62 1.18 -4.17 -21.90
C PRO A 62 1.91 -5.03 -22.92
N ALA A 63 3.24 -5.11 -22.80
CA ALA A 63 4.05 -5.99 -23.62
C ALA A 63 3.62 -7.47 -23.45
N ALA A 64 3.84 -8.28 -24.46
CA ALA A 64 3.58 -9.71 -24.38
C ALA A 64 4.46 -10.36 -23.29
N ASP A 65 3.93 -11.34 -22.55
CA ASP A 65 4.60 -11.97 -21.42
C ASP A 65 6.02 -12.48 -21.77
N ALA A 66 6.18 -13.06 -22.96
CA ALA A 66 7.47 -13.59 -23.43
C ALA A 66 8.58 -12.53 -23.61
N SER A 67 8.21 -11.23 -23.63
CA SER A 67 9.16 -10.11 -23.79
C SER A 67 9.47 -9.41 -22.46
N LEU A 68 8.82 -9.81 -21.36
CA LEU A 68 9.01 -9.19 -20.06
C LEU A 68 10.28 -9.73 -19.38
N ARG A 69 11.15 -8.83 -18.93
CA ARG A 69 12.28 -9.26 -18.11
C ARG A 69 11.82 -9.65 -16.70
N PRO A 70 12.53 -10.58 -16.01
CA PRO A 70 12.30 -10.84 -14.61
C PRO A 70 12.49 -9.58 -13.76
N LEU A 71 11.65 -9.42 -12.74
CA LEU A 71 11.74 -8.36 -11.74
C LEU A 71 11.66 -8.92 -10.34
N THR A 72 12.50 -8.41 -9.45
CA THR A 72 12.38 -8.62 -8.00
C THR A 72 11.88 -7.33 -7.34
N ILE A 73 10.73 -7.39 -6.70
CA ILE A 73 10.09 -6.26 -6.03
C ILE A 73 9.97 -6.57 -4.54
N LEU A 74 10.52 -5.70 -3.70
CA LEU A 74 10.44 -5.83 -2.24
C LEU A 74 9.43 -4.82 -1.68
N PHE A 75 8.46 -5.30 -0.92
CA PHE A 75 7.54 -4.49 -0.15
C PHE A 75 8.00 -4.45 1.30
N ALA A 76 8.45 -3.30 1.77
CA ALA A 76 8.93 -3.12 3.13
C ALA A 76 7.93 -2.30 3.94
N GLY A 77 7.39 -2.91 4.96
CA GLY A 77 6.47 -2.32 5.93
C GLY A 77 7.06 -2.30 7.33
N GLY A 78 6.21 -2.28 8.32
CA GLY A 78 6.61 -2.22 9.72
C GLY A 78 5.49 -2.60 10.67
N ALA A 79 5.71 -2.39 11.95
CA ALA A 79 4.69 -2.60 12.95
C ALA A 79 3.52 -1.60 12.77
N LYS A 80 2.32 -2.05 13.11
CA LYS A 80 1.13 -1.20 13.17
C LYS A 80 1.32 -0.12 14.24
N ASP A 81 1.06 1.13 13.90
CA ASP A 81 1.26 2.29 14.78
C ASP A 81 0.06 3.24 14.89
N HIS A 82 -0.98 3.01 14.11
CA HIS A 82 -2.21 3.81 14.06
C HIS A 82 -3.46 2.93 14.24
N PRO A 83 -4.65 3.52 14.49
CA PRO A 83 -5.91 2.79 14.58
C PRO A 83 -6.21 1.90 13.37
N PRO A 84 -7.17 0.99 13.46
CA PRO A 84 -7.59 0.15 12.35
C PRO A 84 -7.88 0.97 11.09
N ARG A 85 -7.55 0.41 9.91
CA ARG A 85 -7.79 1.01 8.58
C ARG A 85 -6.94 2.22 8.23
N SER A 86 -5.99 2.58 9.07
CA SER A 86 -4.98 3.62 8.78
C SER A 86 -3.58 3.09 9.06
N HIS A 87 -2.57 3.57 8.34
CA HIS A 87 -1.17 3.12 8.45
C HIS A 87 -1.03 1.58 8.54
N SER A 88 -1.65 0.86 7.62
CA SER A 88 -1.59 -0.61 7.60
C SER A 88 -0.22 -1.11 7.14
N HIS A 89 0.85 -0.68 7.86
CA HIS A 89 2.24 -0.98 7.58
C HIS A 89 2.55 -2.49 7.65
N ASP A 90 1.79 -3.23 8.43
CA ASP A 90 1.88 -4.68 8.62
C ASP A 90 1.10 -5.48 7.57
N VAL A 91 0.10 -4.87 6.93
CA VAL A 91 -0.81 -5.53 5.99
C VAL A 91 -0.41 -5.29 4.54
N LEU A 92 -0.10 -4.03 4.17
CA LEU A 92 0.19 -3.64 2.78
C LEU A 92 1.30 -4.49 2.15
N PRO A 93 2.48 -4.69 2.77
CA PRO A 93 3.56 -5.43 2.15
C PRO A 93 3.17 -6.86 1.78
N LYS A 94 2.43 -7.55 2.66
CA LYS A 94 1.98 -8.93 2.45
C LYS A 94 0.98 -9.03 1.31
N ARG A 95 0.01 -8.12 1.26
CA ARG A 95 -1.04 -8.13 0.23
C ARG A 95 -0.51 -7.74 -1.15
N TRP A 96 0.36 -6.74 -1.22
CA TRP A 96 0.98 -6.33 -2.47
C TRP A 96 2.01 -7.35 -2.98
N LYS A 97 2.71 -8.05 -2.07
CA LYS A 97 3.50 -9.22 -2.44
C LYS A 97 2.66 -10.24 -3.20
N VAL A 98 1.49 -10.62 -2.66
CA VAL A 98 0.61 -11.59 -3.32
C VAL A 98 0.01 -11.03 -4.62
N LEU A 99 -0.41 -9.75 -4.63
CA LEU A 99 -0.95 -9.13 -5.84
C LEU A 99 0.02 -9.17 -7.01
N LEU A 100 1.31 -8.88 -6.78
CA LEU A 100 2.31 -8.81 -7.83
C LEU A 100 3.02 -10.15 -8.09
N GLY A 101 3.30 -10.92 -7.05
CA GLY A 101 4.07 -12.18 -7.16
C GLY A 101 3.23 -13.45 -7.17
N GLY A 102 1.94 -13.35 -6.85
CA GLY A 102 1.09 -14.51 -6.61
C GLY A 102 1.28 -15.10 -5.21
N VAL A 103 0.46 -16.10 -4.89
CA VAL A 103 0.55 -16.84 -3.62
C VAL A 103 1.74 -17.78 -3.67
N GLY A 104 2.65 -17.60 -2.73
CA GLY A 104 3.81 -18.47 -2.52
C GLY A 104 3.70 -19.30 -1.24
N PRO A 105 4.71 -20.14 -0.95
CA PRO A 105 4.76 -20.88 0.30
C PRO A 105 4.66 -19.96 1.53
N GLY A 106 3.74 -20.28 2.44
CA GLY A 106 3.50 -19.50 3.66
C GLY A 106 2.67 -18.23 3.49
N ASP A 107 2.22 -17.92 2.27
CA ASP A 107 1.31 -16.79 2.06
C ASP A 107 -0.14 -17.18 2.29
N GLU A 108 -0.91 -16.25 2.81
CA GLU A 108 -2.36 -16.35 2.86
C GLU A 108 -2.97 -15.87 1.53
N ALA A 109 -3.85 -16.71 0.95
CA ALA A 109 -4.56 -16.33 -0.25
C ALA A 109 -5.53 -15.17 0.02
N LEU A 110 -5.50 -14.16 -0.85
CA LEU A 110 -6.34 -12.98 -0.72
C LEU A 110 -7.76 -13.25 -1.19
N THR A 111 -8.73 -12.69 -0.47
CA THR A 111 -10.14 -12.61 -0.88
C THR A 111 -10.51 -11.23 -1.42
N ASN A 112 -9.78 -10.22 -0.98
CA ASN A 112 -9.86 -8.81 -1.38
C ASN A 112 -8.54 -8.14 -1.02
N MET A 113 -8.36 -6.86 -1.36
CA MET A 113 -7.17 -6.13 -0.92
C MET A 113 -7.32 -5.58 0.49
N TYR A 114 -8.28 -4.69 0.75
CA TYR A 114 -8.47 -4.06 2.06
C TYR A 114 -9.93 -4.09 2.53
N ARG A 115 -10.88 -3.89 1.63
CA ARG A 115 -12.31 -3.82 1.95
C ARG A 115 -12.95 -5.21 1.81
N PRO A 116 -13.75 -5.67 2.78
CA PRO A 116 -14.34 -7.01 2.75
C PRO A 116 -15.52 -7.17 1.78
N GLN A 117 -15.89 -6.15 1.02
CA GLN A 117 -17.21 -6.03 0.41
C GLN A 117 -17.33 -6.49 -1.05
N VAL A 118 -16.27 -7.03 -1.64
CA VAL A 118 -16.33 -7.44 -3.05
C VAL A 118 -15.95 -8.89 -3.18
N GLU A 119 -16.80 -9.64 -3.83
CA GLU A 119 -16.47 -10.96 -4.33
C GLU A 119 -15.47 -10.81 -5.48
N ALA A 120 -14.20 -10.74 -5.10
CA ALA A 120 -13.11 -10.69 -6.07
C ALA A 120 -12.95 -12.07 -6.71
N ASP A 121 -12.58 -12.09 -7.98
CA ASP A 121 -12.07 -13.31 -8.60
C ASP A 121 -10.76 -13.72 -7.88
N ARG A 122 -10.89 -14.64 -6.92
CA ARG A 122 -9.78 -15.11 -6.08
C ARG A 122 -8.62 -15.70 -6.89
N ALA A 123 -8.93 -16.35 -8.00
CA ALA A 123 -7.90 -16.93 -8.86
C ALA A 123 -7.04 -15.82 -9.46
N LEU A 124 -7.65 -14.76 -9.97
CA LEU A 124 -6.94 -13.64 -10.57
C LEU A 124 -6.13 -12.83 -9.57
N ILE A 125 -6.70 -12.53 -8.38
CA ILE A 125 -5.97 -11.73 -7.37
C ILE A 125 -4.73 -12.47 -6.85
N ASN A 126 -4.76 -13.79 -6.84
CA ASN A 126 -3.69 -14.64 -6.32
C ASN A 126 -2.71 -15.17 -7.39
N ALA A 127 -2.94 -14.83 -8.66
CA ALA A 127 -2.12 -15.31 -9.77
C ALA A 127 -0.80 -14.55 -9.94
N GLY A 128 -0.73 -13.31 -9.41
CA GLY A 128 0.42 -12.43 -9.59
C GLY A 128 0.57 -11.90 -11.02
N SER A 129 1.74 -11.34 -11.32
CA SER A 129 2.16 -10.85 -12.63
C SER A 129 3.25 -11.76 -13.20
N PRO A 130 3.28 -12.01 -14.51
CA PRO A 130 4.33 -12.80 -15.13
C PRO A 130 5.73 -12.24 -14.86
N HIS A 131 6.70 -13.13 -14.63
CA HIS A 131 8.11 -12.81 -14.42
C HIS A 131 8.36 -11.83 -13.27
N VAL A 132 7.55 -11.89 -12.19
CA VAL A 132 7.74 -11.10 -10.97
C VAL A 132 8.01 -12.01 -9.79
N THR A 133 9.13 -11.78 -9.11
CA THR A 133 9.40 -12.27 -7.76
C THR A 133 9.08 -11.16 -6.79
N ALA A 134 8.02 -11.31 -6.00
CA ALA A 134 7.67 -10.33 -4.97
C ALA A 134 8.05 -10.85 -3.59
N LEU A 135 8.69 -9.99 -2.81
CA LEU A 135 9.14 -10.24 -1.45
C LEU A 135 8.46 -9.25 -0.50
N SER A 136 8.33 -9.61 0.77
CA SER A 136 7.87 -8.67 1.79
C SER A 136 8.67 -8.82 3.08
N THR A 137 8.86 -7.69 3.78
CA THR A 137 9.43 -7.65 5.12
C THR A 137 8.69 -6.64 5.99
N LEU A 138 8.65 -6.85 7.30
CA LEU A 138 8.16 -5.87 8.28
C LEU A 138 9.30 -5.20 9.03
N GLU A 139 10.52 -5.54 8.68
CA GLU A 139 11.74 -4.94 9.20
C GLU A 139 12.42 -4.09 8.11
N TRP A 140 13.47 -3.37 8.48
CA TRP A 140 14.31 -2.72 7.50
C TRP A 140 14.96 -3.76 6.57
N PRO A 141 14.99 -3.55 5.25
CA PRO A 141 15.55 -4.53 4.33
C PRO A 141 17.00 -4.90 4.63
N THR A 142 17.33 -6.19 4.52
CA THR A 142 18.71 -6.65 4.65
C THR A 142 19.56 -6.26 3.43
N GLU A 143 20.88 -6.38 3.53
CA GLU A 143 21.77 -6.10 2.41
C GLU A 143 21.53 -7.04 1.23
N GLU A 144 21.19 -8.30 1.50
CA GLU A 144 20.81 -9.28 0.47
C GLU A 144 19.51 -8.89 -0.22
N GLN A 145 18.53 -8.38 0.53
CA GLN A 145 17.28 -7.90 -0.03
C GLN A 145 17.48 -6.63 -0.87
N PHE A 146 18.31 -5.70 -0.40
CA PHE A 146 18.73 -4.55 -1.21
C PHE A 146 19.45 -5.00 -2.48
N ALA A 147 20.38 -5.95 -2.40
CA ALA A 147 21.13 -6.43 -3.55
C ALA A 147 20.22 -7.13 -4.59
N ALA A 148 19.25 -7.90 -4.15
CA ALA A 148 18.34 -8.67 -5.01
C ALA A 148 17.24 -7.82 -5.65
N ALA A 149 16.78 -6.75 -5.00
CA ALA A 149 15.63 -5.98 -5.46
C ALA A 149 15.95 -5.09 -6.67
N ASP A 150 15.07 -5.09 -7.66
CA ASP A 150 15.00 -4.05 -8.71
C ASP A 150 14.25 -2.82 -8.18
N VAL A 151 13.19 -3.04 -7.40
CA VAL A 151 12.37 -1.98 -6.80
C VAL A 151 12.10 -2.30 -5.34
N ILE A 152 12.16 -1.29 -4.49
CA ILE A 152 11.71 -1.35 -3.09
C ILE A 152 10.56 -0.37 -2.91
N MET A 153 9.42 -0.85 -2.41
CA MET A 153 8.33 0.00 -1.94
C MET A 153 8.40 0.10 -0.42
N LEU A 154 8.59 1.32 0.09
CA LEU A 154 8.62 1.62 1.52
C LEU A 154 7.28 2.21 1.97
N TYR A 155 6.65 1.55 2.92
CA TYR A 155 5.45 2.01 3.62
C TYR A 155 5.61 1.72 5.11
N GLN A 156 6.37 2.57 5.78
CA GLN A 156 6.83 2.37 7.16
C GLN A 156 6.72 3.66 7.99
N HIS A 157 6.89 3.49 9.31
CA HIS A 157 7.09 4.60 10.23
C HIS A 157 8.39 5.37 9.87
N PRO A 158 8.39 6.72 9.88
CA PRO A 158 9.52 7.55 9.40
C PRO A 158 10.84 7.35 10.17
N LYS A 159 10.79 6.76 11.36
CA LYS A 159 12.01 6.42 12.11
C LYS A 159 12.96 5.51 11.33
N CYS A 160 12.44 4.69 10.41
CA CYS A 160 13.30 3.84 9.60
C CYS A 160 14.30 4.64 8.76
N LEU A 161 13.97 5.88 8.39
CA LEU A 161 14.85 6.79 7.64
C LEU A 161 15.65 7.76 8.52
N SER A 162 15.53 7.66 9.84
CA SER A 162 16.36 8.50 10.75
C SER A 162 17.76 7.95 10.97
N ASP A 163 18.00 6.68 10.63
CA ASP A 163 19.32 6.06 10.71
C ASP A 163 20.17 6.44 9.49
N ALA A 164 21.33 7.01 9.73
CA ALA A 164 22.27 7.39 8.66
C ALA A 164 22.73 6.19 7.81
N LYS A 165 22.83 4.99 8.41
CA LYS A 165 23.14 3.77 7.67
C LYS A 165 22.04 3.44 6.66
N HIS A 166 20.77 3.59 7.05
CA HIS A 166 19.63 3.34 6.17
C HIS A 166 19.60 4.35 5.01
N GLN A 167 19.91 5.63 5.26
CA GLN A 167 20.02 6.64 4.22
C GLN A 167 21.15 6.29 3.22
N GLN A 168 22.32 5.85 3.70
CA GLN A 168 23.42 5.39 2.87
C GLN A 168 23.06 4.15 2.03
N GLN A 169 22.30 3.20 2.59
CA GLN A 169 21.83 2.04 1.85
C GLN A 169 20.85 2.44 0.73
N ILE A 170 19.95 3.40 0.98
CA ILE A 170 19.07 3.96 -0.06
C ILE A 170 19.88 4.66 -1.14
N GLU A 171 20.85 5.50 -0.76
CA GLU A 171 21.71 6.19 -1.71
C GLU A 171 22.48 5.20 -2.59
N ALA A 172 23.10 4.19 -1.99
CA ALA A 172 23.80 3.14 -2.72
C ALA A 172 22.86 2.36 -3.66
N PHE A 173 21.63 2.08 -3.20
CA PHE A 173 20.59 1.42 -3.99
C PHE A 173 20.19 2.24 -5.21
N LEU A 174 19.92 3.53 -5.04
CA LEU A 174 19.59 4.44 -6.13
C LEU A 174 20.79 4.63 -7.08
N ASN A 175 22.00 4.82 -6.57
CA ASN A 175 23.20 5.01 -7.39
C ASN A 175 23.50 3.82 -8.30
N ARG A 176 23.16 2.59 -7.90
CA ARG A 176 23.29 1.40 -8.77
C ARG A 176 22.16 1.25 -9.79
N GLY A 177 21.10 2.06 -9.71
CA GLY A 177 19.96 2.03 -10.62
C GLY A 177 18.70 1.37 -10.03
N GLY A 178 18.63 1.18 -8.72
CA GLY A 178 17.46 0.68 -8.04
C GLY A 178 16.27 1.63 -8.10
N GLY A 179 15.06 1.11 -8.11
CA GLY A 179 13.81 1.86 -8.06
C GLY A 179 13.26 1.98 -6.64
N LEU A 180 12.80 3.15 -6.24
CA LEU A 180 12.23 3.39 -4.92
C LEU A 180 10.81 3.96 -5.04
N VAL A 181 9.85 3.35 -4.37
CA VAL A 181 8.47 3.86 -4.28
C VAL A 181 8.15 4.10 -2.81
N LEU A 182 7.71 5.31 -2.48
CA LEU A 182 7.41 5.70 -1.10
C LEU A 182 5.97 6.22 -1.01
N SER A 183 5.30 5.87 0.07
CA SER A 183 3.94 6.34 0.31
C SER A 183 3.80 6.83 1.74
N HIS A 184 3.24 8.04 1.87
CA HIS A 184 2.73 8.63 3.09
C HIS A 184 3.78 8.83 4.19
N TYR A 185 3.55 8.21 5.34
CA TYR A 185 4.21 8.51 6.61
C TYR A 185 5.73 8.35 6.58
N VAL A 186 6.26 7.46 5.75
CA VAL A 186 7.71 7.30 5.57
C VAL A 186 8.41 8.61 5.15
N LEU A 187 7.70 9.53 4.49
CA LEU A 187 8.19 10.85 4.09
C LEU A 187 8.22 11.87 5.24
N TRP A 188 7.65 11.54 6.39
CA TRP A 188 7.57 12.42 7.56
C TRP A 188 8.90 12.48 8.33
N ASN A 189 9.99 12.78 7.62
CA ASN A 189 11.33 12.90 8.18
C ASN A 189 12.01 14.16 7.66
N SER A 190 12.52 15.00 8.56
CA SER A 190 13.03 16.34 8.25
C SER A 190 14.54 16.39 7.90
N SER A 191 15.14 15.25 7.53
CA SER A 191 16.54 15.24 7.09
C SER A 191 16.71 15.92 5.71
N PRO A 192 17.59 16.92 5.56
CA PRO A 192 17.91 17.50 4.25
C PRO A 192 18.49 16.46 3.27
N THR A 193 19.26 15.49 3.75
CA THR A 193 19.79 14.38 2.95
C THR A 193 18.66 13.58 2.31
N LEU A 194 17.58 13.30 3.07
CA LEU A 194 16.43 12.61 2.53
C LEU A 194 15.70 13.44 1.47
N ALA A 195 15.61 14.75 1.65
CA ALA A 195 15.01 15.60 0.62
C ALA A 195 15.79 15.56 -0.69
N ASP A 196 17.11 15.42 -0.65
CA ASP A 196 17.94 15.27 -1.86
C ASP A 196 17.79 13.86 -2.49
N LEU A 197 17.79 12.81 -1.67
CA LEU A 197 17.63 11.42 -2.14
C LEU A 197 16.23 11.14 -2.72
N LEU A 198 15.18 11.70 -2.10
CA LEU A 198 13.78 11.40 -2.43
C LEU A 198 13.13 12.48 -3.29
N GLY A 199 13.84 13.58 -3.58
CA GLY A 199 13.37 14.77 -4.24
C GLY A 199 12.72 15.77 -3.28
N LEU A 200 11.77 15.33 -2.46
CA LEU A 200 11.13 16.11 -1.39
C LEU A 200 10.96 15.26 -0.15
N ALA A 201 10.95 15.92 1.02
CA ALA A 201 10.65 15.31 2.31
C ALA A 201 9.95 16.32 3.22
N LYS A 202 9.39 15.88 4.34
CA LYS A 202 8.80 16.75 5.34
C LYS A 202 9.86 17.72 5.89
N GLY A 203 9.56 19.00 5.88
CA GLY A 203 10.34 20.05 6.55
C GLY A 203 9.75 20.42 7.90
N LYS A 204 10.44 21.32 8.59
CA LYS A 204 9.94 21.85 9.87
C LYS A 204 8.63 22.64 9.69
N ASP A 205 8.46 23.32 8.55
CA ASP A 205 7.32 24.18 8.23
C ASP A 205 6.27 23.46 7.37
N SER A 206 6.40 22.14 7.17
CA SER A 206 5.42 21.35 6.45
C SER A 206 4.11 21.22 7.22
N HIS A 207 3.02 21.27 6.49
CA HIS A 207 1.66 21.10 6.97
C HIS A 207 1.10 19.73 6.62
N TYR A 208 0.04 19.33 7.31
CA TYR A 208 -0.73 18.14 6.98
C TYR A 208 -2.21 18.32 7.32
N LYS A 209 -3.07 17.61 6.64
CA LYS A 209 -4.51 17.60 6.95
C LYS A 209 -5.20 16.36 6.37
N HIS A 210 -6.10 15.79 7.15
CA HIS A 210 -7.08 14.81 6.68
C HIS A 210 -8.24 15.56 6.00
N LYS A 211 -8.48 15.27 4.72
CA LYS A 211 -9.50 15.99 3.91
C LYS A 211 -9.80 15.27 2.60
N VAL A 212 -10.81 15.74 1.89
CA VAL A 212 -10.92 15.46 0.44
C VAL A 212 -9.93 16.36 -0.28
N ILE A 213 -9.01 15.75 -1.02
CA ILE A 213 -7.93 16.42 -1.75
C ILE A 213 -8.29 16.42 -3.23
N THR A 214 -8.27 17.59 -3.86
CA THR A 214 -8.39 17.71 -5.32
C THR A 214 -6.99 17.67 -5.93
N LEU A 215 -6.69 16.60 -6.63
CA LEU A 215 -5.45 16.44 -7.36
C LEU A 215 -5.59 17.00 -8.77
N LYS A 216 -4.60 17.78 -9.20
CA LYS A 216 -4.47 18.36 -10.53
C LYS A 216 -3.24 17.77 -11.19
N LEU A 217 -3.38 17.33 -12.44
CA LEU A 217 -2.27 16.73 -13.18
C LEU A 217 -1.57 17.79 -14.04
N PRO A 218 -0.28 18.08 -13.78
CA PRO A 218 0.49 19.04 -14.60
C PRO A 218 0.72 18.54 -16.03
N GLU A 219 0.88 19.48 -16.95
CA GLU A 219 1.33 19.22 -18.32
C GLU A 219 2.79 19.69 -18.52
N PRO A 220 3.60 19.00 -19.35
CA PRO A 220 3.26 17.76 -20.06
C PRO A 220 3.06 16.58 -19.11
N ARG A 221 2.12 15.70 -19.46
CA ARG A 221 1.72 14.60 -18.60
C ARG A 221 2.76 13.48 -18.58
N HIS A 222 3.21 13.14 -17.37
CA HIS A 222 4.13 12.00 -17.21
C HIS A 222 3.43 10.67 -17.55
N PRO A 223 4.12 9.68 -18.15
CA PRO A 223 3.54 8.40 -18.55
C PRO A 223 2.81 7.64 -17.41
N ILE A 224 3.26 7.74 -16.16
CA ILE A 224 2.57 7.18 -14.99
C ILE A 224 1.10 7.67 -14.91
N MET A 225 0.87 8.94 -15.25
CA MET A 225 -0.44 9.60 -15.11
C MET A 225 -1.30 9.51 -16.38
N HIS A 226 -0.81 8.81 -17.40
CA HIS A 226 -1.51 8.72 -18.68
C HIS A 226 -2.92 8.12 -18.54
N GLY A 227 -3.89 8.76 -19.17
CA GLY A 227 -5.29 8.36 -19.18
C GLY A 227 -6.11 8.81 -17.99
N LEU A 228 -5.47 9.16 -16.86
CA LEU A 228 -6.18 9.73 -15.71
C LEU A 228 -6.82 11.09 -16.07
N PRO A 229 -7.95 11.47 -15.43
CA PRO A 229 -8.56 12.79 -15.62
C PRO A 229 -7.61 13.91 -15.23
N ASP A 230 -7.79 15.11 -15.84
CA ASP A 230 -6.99 16.30 -15.49
C ASP A 230 -7.08 16.68 -14.00
N THR A 231 -8.22 16.38 -13.42
CA THR A 231 -8.47 16.52 -11.99
C THR A 231 -9.29 15.34 -11.47
N PHE A 232 -8.96 14.91 -10.25
CA PHE A 232 -9.77 13.93 -9.51
C PHE A 232 -9.57 14.12 -8.00
N THR A 233 -10.46 13.56 -7.20
CA THR A 233 -10.39 13.67 -5.74
C THR A 233 -10.03 12.35 -5.09
N LEU A 234 -9.31 12.45 -3.97
CA LEU A 234 -9.08 11.38 -3.01
C LEU A 234 -9.41 11.89 -1.60
N ALA A 235 -9.93 11.02 -0.76
CA ALA A 235 -10.16 11.32 0.66
C ALA A 235 -9.02 10.69 1.47
N ASP A 236 -8.09 11.50 1.98
CA ASP A 236 -6.89 11.01 2.64
C ASP A 236 -6.29 12.07 3.58
N GLU A 237 -5.17 11.77 4.18
CA GLU A 237 -4.25 12.75 4.74
C GLU A 237 -3.21 13.12 3.68
N CYS A 238 -2.98 14.41 3.47
CA CYS A 238 -1.88 14.88 2.65
C CYS A 238 -0.93 15.78 3.42
N PHE A 239 0.33 15.78 2.98
CA PHE A 239 1.36 16.71 3.46
C PHE A 239 1.69 17.68 2.36
N TRP A 240 1.99 18.93 2.73
CA TRP A 240 2.44 19.94 1.77
C TRP A 240 3.44 20.90 2.37
N HIS A 241 3.96 21.83 1.58
CA HIS A 241 5.07 22.70 1.92
C HIS A 241 6.29 21.87 2.35
N LEU A 242 6.62 20.88 1.53
CA LEU A 242 7.74 19.99 1.75
C LEU A 242 9.07 20.70 1.44
N GLN A 243 10.13 20.31 2.13
CA GLN A 243 11.50 20.74 1.84
C GLN A 243 12.10 19.95 0.70
N GLY A 244 13.00 20.56 -0.04
CA GLY A 244 13.71 20.01 -1.18
C GLY A 244 13.72 20.96 -2.37
N ASP A 245 14.48 20.62 -3.38
CA ASP A 245 14.59 21.41 -4.61
C ASP A 245 13.52 20.96 -5.61
N ARG A 246 12.46 21.76 -5.73
CA ARG A 246 11.34 21.46 -6.63
C ARG A 246 11.74 21.41 -8.11
N SER A 247 12.89 21.99 -8.49
CA SER A 247 13.39 21.91 -9.86
C SER A 247 13.95 20.52 -10.21
N LYS A 248 14.28 19.71 -9.21
CA LYS A 248 14.80 18.35 -9.38
C LYS A 248 13.72 17.27 -9.47
N ILE A 249 12.45 17.62 -9.29
CA ILE A 249 11.35 16.67 -9.37
C ILE A 249 10.46 16.92 -10.58
N THR A 250 9.77 15.87 -11.01
CA THR A 250 8.61 15.98 -11.89
C THR A 250 7.36 15.80 -11.04
N SER A 251 6.58 16.87 -10.86
CA SER A 251 5.30 16.79 -10.17
C SER A 251 4.33 15.94 -10.99
N LEU A 252 3.88 14.82 -10.44
CA LEU A 252 2.88 13.95 -11.08
C LEU A 252 1.46 14.44 -10.79
N ALA A 253 1.22 14.89 -9.57
CA ALA A 253 -0.03 15.51 -9.15
C ALA A 253 0.25 16.62 -8.12
N THR A 254 -0.50 17.70 -8.22
CA THR A 254 -0.47 18.82 -7.28
C THR A 254 -1.84 19.05 -6.65
N SER A 255 -1.86 19.69 -5.51
CA SER A 255 -3.09 20.25 -4.89
C SER A 255 -2.87 21.71 -4.55
N ASP A 256 -3.92 22.52 -4.67
CA ASP A 256 -3.85 23.92 -4.23
C ASP A 256 -3.94 23.96 -2.70
N GLU A 257 -2.85 24.37 -2.08
CA GLU A 257 -2.72 24.38 -0.63
C GLU A 257 -2.32 25.77 -0.12
N THR A 258 -2.81 26.11 1.08
CA THR A 258 -2.47 27.37 1.72
C THR A 258 -1.15 27.25 2.47
N VAL A 259 -0.23 28.16 2.20
CA VAL A 259 1.04 28.34 2.90
C VAL A 259 1.13 29.82 3.31
N GLY A 260 0.99 30.10 4.61
CA GLY A 260 0.79 31.47 5.10
C GLY A 260 -0.51 32.05 4.55
N ASP A 261 -0.43 33.22 3.89
CA ASP A 261 -1.59 33.90 3.27
C ASP A 261 -1.73 33.57 1.76
N LYS A 262 -0.95 32.65 1.22
CA LYS A 262 -0.92 32.36 -0.20
C LYS A 262 -1.39 30.93 -0.50
N VAL A 263 -2.15 30.80 -1.58
CA VAL A 263 -2.46 29.50 -2.16
C VAL A 263 -1.42 29.19 -3.24
N SER A 264 -0.84 28.00 -3.18
CA SER A 264 0.12 27.53 -4.17
C SER A 264 -0.18 26.08 -4.58
N ALA A 265 0.21 25.72 -5.80
CA ALA A 265 0.16 24.34 -6.27
C ALA A 265 1.31 23.54 -5.63
N GLU A 266 0.96 22.73 -4.65
CA GLU A 266 1.91 21.91 -3.88
C GLU A 266 2.03 20.51 -4.47
N PRO A 267 3.26 19.99 -4.68
CA PRO A 267 3.45 18.61 -5.10
C PRO A 267 2.92 17.62 -4.05
N ILE A 268 2.02 16.75 -4.46
CA ILE A 268 1.44 15.70 -3.62
C ILE A 268 1.99 14.33 -4.02
N ILE A 269 2.21 14.14 -5.33
CA ILE A 269 2.83 12.95 -5.90
C ILE A 269 3.90 13.43 -6.89
N TRP A 270 5.08 12.84 -6.82
CA TRP A 270 6.18 13.22 -7.71
C TRP A 270 7.04 12.04 -8.13
N ALA A 271 7.75 12.23 -9.25
CA ALA A 271 8.85 11.40 -9.70
C ALA A 271 10.17 12.18 -9.54
N HIS A 272 11.24 11.46 -9.25
CA HIS A 272 12.59 12.01 -9.07
C HIS A 272 13.63 11.01 -9.59
N GLU A 273 14.72 11.50 -10.12
CA GLU A 273 15.87 10.68 -10.51
C GLU A 273 17.05 11.03 -9.62
N HIS A 274 17.65 10.03 -8.99
CA HIS A 274 18.85 10.19 -8.17
C HIS A 274 19.92 9.16 -8.58
N GLY A 275 21.10 9.64 -8.95
CA GLY A 275 22.13 8.77 -9.54
C GLY A 275 21.61 8.09 -10.81
N LYS A 276 21.56 6.77 -10.82
CA LYS A 276 20.96 5.96 -11.89
C LYS A 276 19.56 5.46 -11.54
N GLY A 277 19.12 5.72 -10.31
CA GLY A 277 17.86 5.23 -9.76
C GLY A 277 16.69 6.17 -9.99
N ARG A 278 15.50 5.65 -9.77
CA ARG A 278 14.24 6.36 -9.94
C ARG A 278 13.40 6.27 -8.69
N VAL A 279 12.82 7.39 -8.30
CA VAL A 279 11.98 7.52 -7.11
C VAL A 279 10.58 7.95 -7.54
N VAL A 280 9.55 7.30 -7.00
CA VAL A 280 8.18 7.77 -7.03
C VAL A 280 7.70 7.91 -5.60
N ALA A 281 7.22 9.08 -5.23
CA ALA A 281 6.78 9.34 -3.88
C ALA A 281 5.41 10.00 -3.86
N SER A 282 4.62 9.65 -2.85
CA SER A 282 3.28 10.18 -2.60
C SER A 282 3.12 10.54 -1.14
N THR A 283 2.58 11.71 -0.84
CA THR A 283 2.20 12.09 0.52
C THR A 283 0.93 11.39 0.99
N LEU A 284 0.19 10.74 0.07
CA LEU A 284 -1.06 10.01 0.32
C LEU A 284 -0.80 8.56 0.71
N GLY A 285 -1.78 7.95 1.36
CA GLY A 285 -1.74 6.54 1.79
C GLY A 285 -1.95 6.37 3.30
N HIS A 286 -2.59 7.33 3.95
CA HIS A 286 -2.97 7.22 5.35
C HIS A 286 -3.99 6.11 5.57
N PHE A 287 -5.03 6.09 4.73
CA PHE A 287 -6.13 5.13 4.86
C PHE A 287 -6.00 3.96 3.88
N ASP A 288 -6.49 2.79 4.31
CA ASP A 288 -6.55 1.60 3.48
C ASP A 288 -7.38 1.80 2.20
N TRP A 289 -8.48 2.57 2.29
CA TRP A 289 -9.32 2.85 1.12
C TRP A 289 -8.61 3.62 0.01
N THR A 290 -7.55 4.37 0.33
CA THR A 290 -6.73 5.05 -0.67
C THR A 290 -6.01 4.05 -1.55
N PHE A 291 -5.49 2.95 -0.97
CA PHE A 291 -4.88 1.86 -1.73
C PHE A 291 -5.90 1.00 -2.49
N ASP A 292 -7.18 1.08 -2.13
CA ASP A 292 -8.30 0.47 -2.86
C ASP A 292 -8.89 1.39 -3.95
N ASP A 293 -8.54 2.69 -3.97
CA ASP A 293 -8.94 3.58 -5.05
C ASP A 293 -8.19 3.21 -6.34
N PRO A 294 -8.90 2.86 -7.44
CA PRO A 294 -8.26 2.38 -8.65
C PRO A 294 -7.35 3.44 -9.32
N PHE A 295 -7.58 4.73 -9.13
CA PHE A 295 -6.69 5.76 -9.68
C PHE A 295 -5.39 5.84 -8.89
N PHE A 296 -5.47 5.81 -7.55
CA PHE A 296 -4.27 5.77 -6.72
C PHE A 296 -3.47 4.48 -6.95
N ARG A 297 -4.16 3.35 -7.06
CA ARG A 297 -3.52 2.07 -7.39
C ARG A 297 -2.85 2.10 -8.77
N THR A 298 -3.49 2.72 -9.78
CA THR A 298 -2.89 2.94 -11.09
C THR A 298 -1.57 3.69 -10.96
N ILE A 299 -1.54 4.78 -10.20
CA ILE A 299 -0.34 5.60 -9.99
C ILE A 299 0.77 4.78 -9.34
N LEU A 300 0.47 4.03 -8.29
CA LEU A 300 1.47 3.24 -7.58
C LEU A 300 2.00 2.07 -8.43
N LEU A 301 1.14 1.30 -9.08
CA LEU A 301 1.56 0.17 -9.92
C LEU A 301 2.39 0.63 -11.11
N ARG A 302 1.97 1.71 -11.77
CA ARG A 302 2.75 2.34 -12.84
C ARG A 302 4.05 2.97 -12.33
N GLY A 303 4.01 3.50 -11.11
CA GLY A 303 5.20 4.01 -10.42
C GLY A 303 6.22 2.92 -10.16
N ILE A 304 5.80 1.74 -9.69
CA ILE A 304 6.67 0.56 -9.49
C ILE A 304 7.30 0.14 -10.83
N ALA A 305 6.51 0.02 -11.90
CA ALA A 305 7.02 -0.35 -13.21
C ALA A 305 8.02 0.68 -13.75
N TRP A 306 7.69 1.98 -13.67
CA TRP A 306 8.57 3.05 -14.12
C TRP A 306 9.87 3.12 -13.31
N ALA A 307 9.80 2.95 -11.99
CA ALA A 307 10.97 2.91 -11.13
C ALA A 307 11.88 1.71 -11.44
N ALA A 308 11.32 0.59 -11.88
CA ALA A 308 12.06 -0.57 -12.38
C ALA A 308 12.73 -0.34 -13.76
N GLY A 309 12.50 0.78 -14.42
CA GLY A 309 12.95 1.01 -15.80
C GLY A 309 12.11 0.31 -16.87
N GLU A 310 10.92 -0.17 -16.49
CA GLU A 310 9.98 -0.85 -17.36
C GLU A 310 8.92 0.12 -17.95
N SER A 311 8.12 -0.39 -18.90
CA SER A 311 6.91 0.31 -19.33
C SER A 311 6.00 0.54 -18.12
N PRO A 312 5.54 1.76 -17.85
CA PRO A 312 4.63 2.05 -16.75
C PRO A 312 3.37 1.16 -16.76
N TYR A 313 2.93 0.73 -17.92
CA TYR A 313 1.70 -0.04 -18.11
C TYR A 313 1.83 -1.53 -17.83
N ARG A 314 3.04 -2.01 -17.45
CA ARG A 314 3.32 -3.42 -17.20
C ARG A 314 2.34 -4.07 -16.21
N PHE A 315 1.95 -3.33 -15.19
CA PHE A 315 1.08 -3.83 -14.12
C PHE A 315 -0.38 -3.36 -14.23
N ASP A 316 -0.79 -2.72 -15.33
CA ASP A 316 -2.18 -2.30 -15.53
C ASP A 316 -3.19 -3.46 -15.40
N PRO A 317 -2.89 -4.72 -15.81
CA PRO A 317 -3.78 -5.86 -15.59
C PRO A 317 -4.08 -6.18 -14.11
N LEU A 318 -3.28 -5.65 -13.17
CA LEU A 318 -3.47 -5.87 -11.73
C LEU A 318 -4.38 -4.82 -11.07
N ILE A 319 -4.64 -3.68 -11.74
CA ILE A 319 -5.28 -2.51 -11.12
C ILE A 319 -6.64 -2.87 -10.53
N LEU A 320 -7.45 -3.63 -11.24
CA LEU A 320 -8.81 -3.96 -10.82
C LEU A 320 -8.90 -5.20 -9.93
N ARG A 321 -7.81 -5.92 -9.73
CA ARG A 321 -7.84 -7.16 -8.95
C ARG A 321 -8.12 -6.88 -7.47
N GLY A 322 -9.21 -7.44 -6.95
CA GLY A 322 -9.56 -7.42 -5.53
C GLY A 322 -9.94 -6.05 -4.97
N ILE A 323 -10.40 -5.13 -5.79
CA ILE A 323 -10.90 -3.83 -5.35
C ILE A 323 -12.39 -3.65 -5.65
N PRO A 324 -13.10 -2.90 -4.80
CA PRO A 324 -14.50 -2.59 -5.02
C PRO A 324 -14.69 -1.49 -6.07
N LEU A 325 -15.71 -1.66 -6.91
CA LEU A 325 -16.20 -0.65 -7.85
C LEU A 325 -17.72 -0.54 -7.71
N LYS A 326 -18.29 0.61 -8.06
CA LYS A 326 -19.73 0.71 -8.31
C LYS A 326 -20.00 0.48 -9.80
N ASP A 327 -21.09 -0.15 -10.09
CA ASP A 327 -21.58 -0.40 -11.48
C ASP A 327 -22.18 0.85 -12.11
#